data_37fb8280523f0d3108e2c4d9ef171d9b
#
_entry.id   37fb8280523f0d3108e2c4d9ef171d9b
#
_cell.length_a   1.000
_cell.length_b   1.000
_cell.length_c   1.000
_cell.angle_alpha   90.00
_cell.angle_beta   90.00
_cell.angle_gamma   90.00
#
_symmetry.space_group_name_H-M   'P 1'
#
loop_
_entity.id
_entity.type
_entity.pdbx_description
1 polymer ?
#
loop_
_entity_poly.entity_id
_entity_poly.type
_entity_poly.pdbx_seq_one_letter_code
_entity_poly.pdbx_strand_id
1 'polypeptide(L)'
;MSMESELIGLWLLSKGFVAGLAIAVPVGPVNVLCASRTLSKGRLSGLISGFGAATADTLYGAIAGFSITFLIAFLEREEFWIRVIGGLLLVAIGVMYFRKPALAANLRAENGSARSDFSSTLLLTLTNPSTVLSFLAVLAGLGMGGHRAWWLTFLLVGGIFCGSMLWWVTLVLMVNRFRQRFDQRAIGWMNRIAGLAIGGFGIVTFLIGLKHGR
;
A
#
# COMPACT_ATOMS: atom_id res chain seq x y z
N MET A 1 4.49 12.22 -33.42
CA MET A 1 3.63 11.42 -32.54
C MET A 1 2.22 11.72 -32.99
N SER A 2 1.38 10.73 -33.30
CA SER A 2 0.02 11.01 -33.78
C SER A 2 -0.86 11.44 -32.56
N MET A 3 -1.85 12.29 -32.82
CA MET A 3 -2.82 12.75 -31.82
C MET A 3 -3.47 11.56 -31.06
N GLU A 4 -3.67 10.43 -31.74
CA GLU A 4 -4.16 9.19 -31.10
C GLU A 4 -3.20 8.63 -30.05
N SER A 5 -1.88 8.68 -30.29
CA SER A 5 -0.89 8.17 -29.32
C SER A 5 -0.81 9.04 -28.06
N GLU A 6 -1.05 10.33 -28.18
CA GLU A 6 -1.11 11.26 -27.05
C GLU A 6 -2.37 11.02 -26.21
N LEU A 7 -3.51 10.83 -26.84
CA LEU A 7 -4.77 10.52 -26.15
C LEU A 7 -4.68 9.19 -25.39
N ILE A 8 -4.09 8.15 -25.99
CA ILE A 8 -3.86 6.86 -25.33
C ILE A 8 -2.91 7.03 -24.13
N GLY A 9 -1.85 7.85 -24.29
CA GLY A 9 -0.91 8.13 -23.22
C GLY A 9 -1.56 8.82 -22.02
N LEU A 10 -2.35 9.87 -22.26
CA LEU A 10 -3.10 10.58 -21.19
C LEU A 10 -4.11 9.67 -20.49
N TRP A 11 -4.78 8.82 -21.25
CA TRP A 11 -5.73 7.86 -20.69
C TRP A 11 -5.05 6.82 -19.78
N LEU A 12 -3.87 6.30 -20.18
CA LEU A 12 -3.10 5.37 -19.35
C LEU A 12 -2.53 6.04 -18.10
N LEU A 13 -2.03 7.27 -18.22
CA LEU A 13 -1.60 8.07 -17.07
C LEU A 13 -2.74 8.25 -16.06
N SER A 14 -3.94 8.60 -16.56
CA SER A 14 -5.13 8.78 -15.72
C SER A 14 -5.57 7.48 -15.05
N LYS A 15 -5.55 6.37 -15.79
CA LYS A 15 -5.82 5.03 -15.22
C LYS A 15 -4.80 4.67 -14.14
N GLY A 16 -3.51 4.89 -14.40
CA GLY A 16 -2.45 4.69 -13.41
C GLY A 16 -2.67 5.53 -12.17
N PHE A 17 -3.02 6.80 -12.34
CA PHE A 17 -3.29 7.71 -11.24
C PHE A 17 -4.45 7.23 -10.34
N VAL A 18 -5.57 6.85 -10.94
CA VAL A 18 -6.72 6.29 -10.21
C VAL A 18 -6.35 4.98 -9.53
N ALA A 19 -5.58 4.10 -10.21
CA ALA A 19 -5.08 2.86 -9.64
C ALA A 19 -4.21 3.10 -8.41
N GLY A 20 -3.20 3.97 -8.52
CA GLY A 20 -2.30 4.29 -7.42
C GLY A 20 -3.02 4.87 -6.21
N LEU A 21 -4.00 5.75 -6.46
CA LEU A 21 -4.86 6.29 -5.41
C LEU A 21 -5.70 5.19 -4.76
N ALA A 22 -6.38 4.36 -5.56
CA ALA A 22 -7.26 3.30 -5.06
C ALA A 22 -6.52 2.22 -4.25
N ILE A 23 -5.24 1.95 -4.56
CA ILE A 23 -4.39 1.00 -3.84
C ILE A 23 -3.90 1.59 -2.51
N ALA A 24 -3.57 2.88 -2.48
CA ALA A 24 -3.02 3.54 -1.30
C ALA A 24 -4.09 3.91 -0.24
N VAL A 25 -5.31 4.23 -0.67
CA VAL A 25 -6.41 4.69 0.21
C VAL A 25 -6.84 3.69 1.29
N PRO A 26 -6.96 2.37 1.02
CA PRO A 26 -7.39 1.43 2.04
C PRO A 26 -6.52 1.48 3.29
N VAL A 27 -7.15 1.70 4.44
CA VAL A 27 -6.44 1.85 5.71
C VAL A 27 -5.80 0.52 6.11
N GLY A 28 -4.47 0.52 6.18
CA GLY A 28 -3.67 -0.65 6.52
C GLY A 28 -2.48 -0.31 7.42
N PRO A 29 -1.59 -1.27 7.66
CA PRO A 29 -0.40 -1.09 8.50
C PRO A 29 0.47 0.11 8.07
N VAL A 30 0.61 0.31 6.76
CA VAL A 30 1.42 1.38 6.17
C VAL A 30 0.81 2.75 6.47
N ASN A 31 -0.53 2.89 6.33
CA ASN A 31 -1.25 4.13 6.66
C ASN A 31 -1.08 4.49 8.15
N VAL A 32 -1.22 3.50 9.04
CA VAL A 32 -1.03 3.70 10.48
C VAL A 32 0.40 4.09 10.81
N LEU A 33 1.40 3.44 10.20
CA LEU A 33 2.81 3.77 10.37
C LEU A 33 3.12 5.20 9.93
N CYS A 34 2.62 5.59 8.75
CA CYS A 34 2.83 6.93 8.19
C CYS A 34 2.17 8.01 9.05
N ALA A 35 0.92 7.77 9.50
CA ALA A 35 0.22 8.67 10.40
C ALA A 35 0.92 8.80 11.76
N SER A 36 1.35 7.68 12.34
CA SER A 36 2.09 7.63 13.60
C SER A 36 3.41 8.42 13.53
N ARG A 37 4.19 8.25 12.46
CA ARG A 37 5.42 9.02 12.23
C ARG A 37 5.15 10.50 12.03
N THR A 38 4.08 10.84 11.33
CA THR A 38 3.66 12.25 11.18
C THR A 38 3.37 12.89 12.53
N LEU A 39 2.72 12.16 13.43
CA LEU A 39 2.37 12.65 14.77
C LEU A 39 3.60 12.76 15.69
N SER A 40 4.50 11.77 15.66
CA SER A 40 5.64 11.67 16.57
C SER A 40 6.87 12.42 16.13
N LYS A 41 7.24 12.29 14.85
CA LYS A 41 8.48 12.84 14.28
C LYS A 41 8.23 14.06 13.37
N GLY A 42 6.97 14.36 13.03
CA GLY A 42 6.58 15.49 12.20
C GLY A 42 6.31 15.12 10.73
N ARG A 43 5.90 16.15 9.97
CA ARG A 43 5.45 16.00 8.58
C ARG A 43 6.49 15.38 7.66
N LEU A 44 7.76 15.76 7.83
CA LEU A 44 8.84 15.29 6.95
C LEU A 44 9.03 13.78 7.05
N SER A 45 9.02 13.22 8.27
CA SER A 45 9.10 11.78 8.49
C SER A 45 7.90 11.05 7.90
N GLY A 46 6.69 11.62 8.02
CA GLY A 46 5.49 11.09 7.36
C GLY A 46 5.61 11.10 5.83
N LEU A 47 6.06 12.20 5.23
CA LEU A 47 6.25 12.30 3.78
C LEU A 47 7.32 11.33 3.25
N ILE A 48 8.44 11.18 3.96
CA ILE A 48 9.50 10.23 3.60
C ILE A 48 8.97 8.79 3.68
N SER A 49 8.17 8.48 4.69
CA SER A 49 7.49 7.17 4.80
C SER A 49 6.50 6.97 3.65
N GLY A 50 5.68 7.98 3.32
CA GLY A 50 4.78 7.94 2.18
C GLY A 50 5.51 7.76 0.85
N PHE A 51 6.66 8.41 0.67
CA PHE A 51 7.50 8.24 -0.50
C PHE A 51 8.04 6.80 -0.62
N GLY A 52 8.42 6.17 0.50
CA GLY A 52 8.80 4.76 0.54
C GLY A 52 7.66 3.83 0.10
N ALA A 53 6.44 4.10 0.57
CA ALA A 53 5.26 3.34 0.17
C ALA A 53 4.93 3.54 -1.32
N ALA A 54 4.91 4.79 -1.80
CA ALA A 54 4.65 5.09 -3.22
C ALA A 54 5.70 4.46 -4.15
N THR A 55 6.95 4.37 -3.70
CA THR A 55 8.01 3.65 -4.44
C THR A 55 7.70 2.15 -4.54
N ALA A 56 7.23 1.51 -3.47
CA ALA A 56 6.79 0.12 -3.51
C ALA A 56 5.60 -0.09 -4.45
N ASP A 57 4.61 0.78 -4.38
CA ASP A 57 3.44 0.76 -5.28
C ASP A 57 3.88 0.90 -6.75
N THR A 58 4.85 1.77 -7.01
CA THR A 58 5.42 1.97 -8.35
C THR A 58 6.17 0.74 -8.86
N LEU A 59 6.92 0.06 -7.98
CA LEU A 59 7.60 -1.19 -8.33
C LEU A 59 6.60 -2.29 -8.69
N TYR A 60 5.53 -2.45 -7.92
CA TYR A 60 4.45 -3.37 -8.26
C TYR A 60 3.77 -2.99 -9.58
N GLY A 61 3.51 -1.70 -9.78
CA GLY A 61 2.96 -1.19 -11.03
C GLY A 61 3.86 -1.46 -12.23
N ALA A 62 5.19 -1.33 -12.06
CA ALA A 62 6.17 -1.64 -13.10
C ALA A 62 6.20 -3.15 -13.41
N ILE A 63 6.29 -4.00 -12.39
CA ILE A 63 6.26 -5.46 -12.56
C ILE A 63 4.98 -5.87 -13.29
N ALA A 64 3.84 -5.36 -12.87
CA ALA A 64 2.56 -5.66 -13.49
C ALA A 64 2.44 -5.11 -14.91
N GLY A 65 2.94 -3.91 -15.15
CA GLY A 65 2.88 -3.26 -16.47
C GLY A 65 3.79 -3.88 -17.51
N PHE A 66 4.97 -4.39 -17.12
CA PHE A 66 5.93 -5.02 -18.02
C PHE A 66 5.80 -6.54 -18.13
N SER A 67 5.25 -7.20 -17.12
CA SER A 67 5.22 -8.67 -17.04
C SER A 67 3.87 -9.22 -16.59
N ILE A 68 2.77 -8.59 -17.00
CA ILE A 68 1.44 -8.94 -16.51
C ILE A 68 1.09 -10.42 -16.71
N THR A 69 1.47 -11.00 -17.85
CA THR A 69 1.20 -12.42 -18.14
C THR A 69 1.96 -13.34 -17.20
N PHE A 70 3.24 -13.06 -16.93
CA PHE A 70 4.05 -13.83 -15.99
C PHE A 70 3.53 -13.68 -14.56
N LEU A 71 3.17 -12.46 -14.17
CA LEU A 71 2.66 -12.18 -12.83
C LEU A 71 1.32 -12.88 -12.60
N ILE A 72 0.39 -12.82 -13.55
CA ILE A 72 -0.91 -13.54 -13.45
C ILE A 72 -0.67 -15.05 -13.35
N ALA A 73 0.15 -15.63 -14.24
CA ALA A 73 0.45 -17.07 -14.20
C ALA A 73 1.12 -17.51 -12.89
N PHE A 74 2.04 -16.71 -12.37
CA PHE A 74 2.68 -16.95 -11.07
C PHE A 74 1.66 -16.91 -9.93
N LEU A 75 0.78 -15.92 -9.93
CA LEU A 75 -0.20 -15.72 -8.87
C LEU A 75 -1.31 -16.76 -8.90
N GLU A 76 -1.77 -17.17 -10.08
CA GLU A 76 -2.71 -18.28 -10.23
C GLU A 76 -2.09 -19.61 -9.77
N ARG A 77 -0.83 -19.84 -10.13
CA ARG A 77 -0.10 -21.03 -9.73
C ARG A 77 0.13 -21.12 -8.22
N GLU A 78 0.50 -20.01 -7.60
CA GLU A 78 0.89 -19.94 -6.18
C GLU A 78 -0.24 -19.39 -5.28
N GLU A 79 -1.46 -19.27 -5.80
CA GLU A 79 -2.62 -18.68 -5.12
C GLU A 79 -2.85 -19.25 -3.73
N PHE A 80 -2.76 -20.58 -3.58
CA PHE A 80 -2.88 -21.27 -2.30
C PHE A 80 -1.86 -20.75 -1.27
N TRP A 81 -0.58 -20.76 -1.63
CA TRP A 81 0.49 -20.35 -0.72
C TRP A 81 0.44 -18.86 -0.40
N ILE A 82 0.11 -18.03 -1.38
CA ILE A 82 -0.05 -16.58 -1.19
C ILE A 82 -1.18 -16.30 -0.21
N ARG A 83 -2.30 -16.98 -0.32
CA ARG A 83 -3.45 -16.81 0.58
C ARG A 83 -3.17 -17.33 1.98
N VAL A 84 -2.55 -18.51 2.11
CA VAL A 84 -2.27 -19.13 3.41
C VAL A 84 -1.19 -18.34 4.15
N ILE A 85 -0.03 -18.12 3.53
CA ILE A 85 1.10 -17.42 4.15
C ILE A 85 0.74 -15.94 4.37
N GLY A 86 0.18 -15.29 3.34
CA GLY A 86 -0.27 -13.91 3.42
C GLY A 86 -1.34 -13.70 4.49
N GLY A 87 -2.32 -14.60 4.57
CA GLY A 87 -3.35 -14.57 5.60
C GLY A 87 -2.77 -14.69 7.02
N LEU A 88 -1.85 -15.64 7.25
CA LEU A 88 -1.17 -15.79 8.54
C LEU A 88 -0.34 -14.57 8.92
N LEU A 89 0.39 -13.99 7.96
CA LEU A 89 1.16 -12.75 8.19
C LEU A 89 0.24 -11.58 8.56
N LEU A 90 -0.89 -11.43 7.87
CA LEU A 90 -1.88 -10.39 8.18
C LEU A 90 -2.48 -10.59 9.57
N VAL A 91 -2.79 -11.83 9.97
CA VAL A 91 -3.26 -12.13 11.33
C VAL A 91 -2.19 -11.74 12.35
N ALA A 92 -0.94 -12.12 12.15
CA ALA A 92 0.17 -11.78 13.04
C ALA A 92 0.33 -10.25 13.17
N ILE A 93 0.31 -9.53 12.03
CA ILE A 93 0.37 -8.07 12.01
C ILE A 93 -0.85 -7.46 12.71
N GLY A 94 -2.05 -7.98 12.44
CA GLY A 94 -3.30 -7.54 13.08
C GLY A 94 -3.24 -7.67 14.62
N VAL A 95 -2.77 -8.80 15.12
CA VAL A 95 -2.56 -9.03 16.55
C VAL A 95 -1.51 -8.07 17.12
N MET A 96 -0.41 -7.84 16.40
CA MET A 96 0.61 -6.87 16.83
C MET A 96 0.02 -5.46 16.97
N TYR A 97 -0.77 -4.99 15.99
CA TYR A 97 -1.40 -3.67 16.05
C TYR A 97 -2.45 -3.59 17.15
N PHE A 98 -3.26 -4.63 17.32
CA PHE A 98 -4.27 -4.67 18.37
C PHE A 98 -3.68 -4.63 19.79
N ARG A 99 -2.54 -5.30 19.98
CA ARG A 99 -1.84 -5.36 21.28
C ARG A 99 -0.93 -4.16 21.54
N LYS A 100 -0.60 -3.35 20.53
CA LYS A 100 0.25 -2.17 20.74
C LYS A 100 -0.50 -1.17 21.62
N PRO A 101 0.02 -0.86 22.82
CA PRO A 101 -0.46 0.28 23.59
C PRO A 101 -0.30 1.54 22.73
N ALA A 102 -1.11 2.57 23.03
CA ALA A 102 -1.08 3.82 22.29
C ALA A 102 0.36 4.27 22.04
N LEU A 103 0.78 4.20 20.79
CA LEU A 103 2.18 4.24 20.35
C LEU A 103 2.92 5.55 20.67
N ALA A 104 2.24 6.51 21.28
CA ALA A 104 2.79 7.82 21.63
C ALA A 104 3.91 7.77 22.69
N ALA A 105 3.97 6.72 23.52
CA ALA A 105 4.97 6.66 24.59
C ALA A 105 6.35 6.18 24.12
N ASN A 106 6.41 5.32 23.08
CA ASN A 106 7.67 4.72 22.63
C ASN A 106 8.27 5.38 21.37
N LEU A 107 7.52 6.26 20.68
CA LEU A 107 8.02 6.92 19.47
C LEU A 107 8.97 8.09 19.75
N ARG A 108 9.13 8.49 21.03
CA ARG A 108 10.16 9.49 21.42
C ARG A 108 11.59 8.96 21.33
N ALA A 109 11.79 7.64 21.19
CA ALA A 109 13.12 7.03 21.27
C ALA A 109 13.69 6.54 19.93
N GLU A 110 12.91 6.46 18.86
CA GLU A 110 13.49 6.15 17.55
C GLU A 110 13.93 7.44 16.84
N ASN A 111 15.16 7.85 17.11
CA ASN A 111 15.94 8.74 16.25
C ASN A 111 16.22 8.04 14.89
N GLY A 112 15.18 7.52 14.23
CA GLY A 112 15.31 6.92 12.92
C GLY A 112 15.68 7.99 11.91
N SER A 113 16.75 7.75 11.15
CA SER A 113 17.13 8.63 10.05
C SER A 113 16.06 8.60 8.97
N ALA A 114 16.03 9.61 8.09
CA ALA A 114 15.15 9.64 6.92
C ALA A 114 15.27 8.35 6.08
N ARG A 115 16.48 7.76 6.01
CA ARG A 115 16.72 6.45 5.35
C ARG A 115 15.94 5.32 6.03
N SER A 116 15.91 5.28 7.36
CA SER A 116 15.15 4.27 8.11
C SER A 116 13.65 4.43 7.89
N ASP A 117 13.14 5.65 7.86
CA ASP A 117 11.72 5.93 7.62
C ASP A 117 11.29 5.50 6.20
N PHE A 118 12.12 5.76 5.20
CA PHE A 118 11.91 5.32 3.83
C PHE A 118 11.98 3.79 3.69
N SER A 119 13.13 3.20 4.08
CA SER A 119 13.38 1.78 3.82
C SER A 119 12.44 0.85 4.57
N SER A 120 12.11 1.18 5.82
CA SER A 120 11.17 0.36 6.60
C SER A 120 9.74 0.44 6.04
N THR A 121 9.32 1.59 5.51
CA THR A 121 8.00 1.70 4.87
C THR A 121 7.99 1.02 3.50
N LEU A 122 9.05 1.18 2.72
CA LEU A 122 9.23 0.47 1.45
C LEU A 122 9.12 -1.05 1.67
N LEU A 123 9.91 -1.59 2.61
CA LEU A 123 9.89 -3.03 2.91
C LEU A 123 8.54 -3.49 3.44
N LEU A 124 7.94 -2.74 4.37
CA LEU A 124 6.62 -3.07 4.88
C LEU A 124 5.57 -3.11 3.76
N THR A 125 5.61 -2.20 2.81
CA THR A 125 4.67 -2.16 1.68
C THR A 125 4.94 -3.32 0.72
N LEU A 126 6.20 -3.62 0.40
CA LEU A 126 6.58 -4.74 -0.46
C LEU A 126 6.25 -6.11 0.16
N THR A 127 6.30 -6.23 1.48
CA THR A 127 5.97 -7.49 2.16
C THR A 127 4.51 -7.58 2.61
N ASN A 128 3.71 -6.53 2.35
CA ASN A 128 2.32 -6.49 2.75
C ASN A 128 1.42 -7.22 1.74
N PRO A 129 0.88 -8.40 2.09
CA PRO A 129 0.07 -9.16 1.16
C PRO A 129 -1.23 -8.43 0.74
N SER A 130 -1.75 -7.53 1.58
CA SER A 130 -2.92 -6.73 1.18
C SER A 130 -2.60 -5.76 0.04
N THR A 131 -1.38 -5.23 -0.03
CA THR A 131 -0.93 -4.39 -1.14
C THR A 131 -0.87 -5.21 -2.44
N VAL A 132 -0.29 -6.41 -2.38
CA VAL A 132 -0.22 -7.34 -3.53
C VAL A 132 -1.63 -7.65 -4.05
N LEU A 133 -2.54 -8.06 -3.15
CA LEU A 133 -3.92 -8.39 -3.52
C LEU A 133 -4.69 -7.18 -4.08
N SER A 134 -4.47 -5.99 -3.52
CA SER A 134 -5.07 -4.75 -4.03
C SER A 134 -4.57 -4.44 -5.44
N PHE A 135 -3.27 -4.61 -5.71
CA PHE A 135 -2.69 -4.47 -7.04
C PHE A 135 -3.35 -5.41 -8.04
N LEU A 136 -3.50 -6.69 -7.68
CA LEU A 136 -4.15 -7.67 -8.55
C LEU A 136 -5.58 -7.30 -8.86
N ALA A 137 -6.37 -6.96 -7.85
CA ALA A 137 -7.76 -6.59 -8.02
C ALA A 137 -7.93 -5.36 -8.92
N VAL A 138 -7.10 -4.33 -8.69
CA VAL A 138 -7.15 -3.08 -9.48
C VAL A 138 -6.69 -3.33 -10.92
N LEU A 139 -5.62 -4.10 -11.13
CA LEU A 139 -5.12 -4.41 -12.47
C LEU A 139 -6.09 -5.26 -13.27
N ALA A 140 -6.70 -6.27 -12.63
CA ALA A 140 -7.75 -7.08 -13.25
C ALA A 140 -8.97 -6.23 -13.62
N GLY A 141 -9.42 -5.35 -12.71
CA GLY A 141 -10.57 -4.46 -12.93
C GLY A 141 -10.33 -3.41 -14.02
N LEU A 142 -9.10 -2.97 -14.23
CA LEU A 142 -8.75 -1.99 -15.26
C LEU A 142 -8.55 -2.60 -16.66
N GLY A 143 -8.64 -3.93 -16.79
CA GLY A 143 -8.49 -4.61 -18.09
C GLY A 143 -7.13 -4.37 -18.73
N MET A 144 -6.08 -4.32 -17.95
CA MET A 144 -4.72 -3.98 -18.40
C MET A 144 -3.96 -5.19 -18.95
N GLY A 145 -4.60 -6.01 -19.76
CA GLY A 145 -3.95 -7.08 -20.52
C GLY A 145 -3.58 -6.62 -21.94
N GLY A 146 -2.40 -7.00 -22.43
CA GLY A 146 -2.01 -6.81 -23.82
C GLY A 146 -0.59 -6.27 -24.01
N HIS A 147 0.02 -6.58 -25.16
CA HIS A 147 1.32 -6.04 -25.56
C HIS A 147 1.18 -4.54 -25.84
N ARG A 148 1.82 -3.72 -25.05
CA ARG A 148 1.85 -2.26 -25.22
C ARG A 148 3.26 -1.80 -25.51
N ALA A 149 3.37 -0.67 -26.21
CA ALA A 149 4.65 0.01 -26.33
C ALA A 149 5.20 0.36 -24.94
N TRP A 150 6.48 0.10 -24.70
CA TRP A 150 7.15 0.27 -23.40
C TRP A 150 6.96 1.67 -22.81
N TRP A 151 6.93 2.72 -23.60
CA TRP A 151 6.74 4.11 -23.16
C TRP A 151 5.32 4.35 -22.57
N LEU A 152 4.30 3.64 -23.06
CA LEU A 152 2.94 3.68 -22.51
C LEU A 152 2.89 3.06 -21.12
N THR A 153 3.69 2.03 -20.88
CA THR A 153 3.83 1.43 -19.54
C THR A 153 4.48 2.42 -18.56
N PHE A 154 5.45 3.22 -18.99
CA PHE A 154 6.02 4.26 -18.14
C PHE A 154 5.00 5.33 -17.74
N LEU A 155 4.09 5.72 -18.64
CA LEU A 155 3.02 6.66 -18.31
C LEU A 155 2.04 6.06 -17.27
N LEU A 156 1.68 4.79 -17.43
CA LEU A 156 0.86 4.08 -16.44
C LEU A 156 1.54 4.05 -15.07
N VAL A 157 2.80 3.64 -15.02
CA VAL A 157 3.60 3.53 -13.79
C VAL A 157 3.81 4.91 -13.15
N GLY A 158 4.07 5.93 -13.95
CA GLY A 158 4.13 7.33 -13.49
C GLY A 158 2.81 7.80 -12.89
N GLY A 159 1.69 7.43 -13.51
CA GLY A 159 0.35 7.66 -12.97
C GLY A 159 0.17 7.00 -11.60
N ILE A 160 0.54 5.73 -11.44
CA ILE A 160 0.46 5.00 -10.17
C ILE A 160 1.26 5.73 -9.09
N PHE A 161 2.48 6.14 -9.39
CA PHE A 161 3.30 6.91 -8.46
C PHE A 161 2.62 8.21 -8.03
N CYS A 162 2.12 9.00 -8.98
CA CYS A 162 1.46 10.27 -8.69
C CYS A 162 0.18 10.09 -7.85
N GLY A 163 -0.63 9.09 -8.17
CA GLY A 163 -1.86 8.78 -7.42
C GLY A 163 -1.56 8.33 -5.99
N SER A 164 -0.61 7.43 -5.81
CA SER A 164 -0.15 6.98 -4.50
C SER A 164 0.45 8.14 -3.70
N MET A 165 1.33 8.95 -4.30
CA MET A 165 1.92 10.13 -3.64
C MET A 165 0.87 11.15 -3.22
N LEU A 166 -0.15 11.40 -4.05
CA LEU A 166 -1.24 12.30 -3.66
C LEU A 166 -1.93 11.81 -2.38
N TRP A 167 -2.20 10.51 -2.27
CA TRP A 167 -2.75 9.95 -1.04
C TRP A 167 -1.85 10.19 0.16
N TRP A 168 -0.56 9.87 0.06
CA TRP A 168 0.37 10.03 1.19
C TRP A 168 0.54 11.48 1.62
N VAL A 169 0.60 12.40 0.68
CA VAL A 169 0.63 13.84 0.98
C VAL A 169 -0.68 14.24 1.69
N THR A 170 -1.82 13.83 1.17
CA THR A 170 -3.13 14.11 1.76
C THR A 170 -3.23 13.57 3.19
N LEU A 171 -2.82 12.31 3.40
CA LEU A 171 -2.82 11.67 4.72
C LEU A 171 -1.96 12.46 5.72
N VAL A 172 -0.73 12.81 5.33
CA VAL A 172 0.20 13.57 6.18
C VAL A 172 -0.35 14.94 6.52
N LEU A 173 -0.93 15.64 5.55
CA LEU A 173 -1.52 16.96 5.78
C LEU A 173 -2.75 16.86 6.69
N MET A 174 -3.64 15.89 6.47
CA MET A 174 -4.81 15.65 7.33
C MET A 174 -4.38 15.31 8.76
N VAL A 175 -3.49 14.35 8.94
CA VAL A 175 -3.00 13.95 10.27
C VAL A 175 -2.35 15.13 10.99
N ASN A 176 -1.53 15.91 10.28
CA ASN A 176 -0.89 17.07 10.88
C ASN A 176 -1.89 18.19 11.21
N ARG A 177 -2.92 18.43 10.38
CA ARG A 177 -3.95 19.46 10.62
C ARG A 177 -4.77 19.13 11.87
N PHE A 178 -5.03 17.86 12.10
CA PHE A 178 -5.81 17.38 13.25
C PHE A 178 -4.93 16.91 14.42
N ARG A 179 -3.62 17.12 14.37
CA ARG A 179 -2.66 16.65 15.38
C ARG A 179 -3.08 16.96 16.83
N GLN A 180 -3.65 18.13 17.08
CA GLN A 180 -4.09 18.54 18.42
C GLN A 180 -5.32 17.76 18.94
N ARG A 181 -6.07 17.11 18.02
CA ARG A 181 -7.24 16.28 18.36
C ARG A 181 -6.92 14.80 18.53
N PHE A 182 -5.72 14.37 18.11
CA PHE A 182 -5.24 13.00 18.30
C PHE A 182 -4.58 12.88 19.67
N ASP A 183 -5.40 12.63 20.70
CA ASP A 183 -4.90 12.24 22.00
C ASP A 183 -4.41 10.77 21.98
N GLN A 184 -3.76 10.33 23.05
CA GLN A 184 -3.26 8.95 23.16
C GLN A 184 -4.38 7.91 23.06
N ARG A 185 -5.61 8.26 23.48
CA ARG A 185 -6.76 7.37 23.38
C ARG A 185 -7.21 7.19 21.94
N ALA A 186 -7.27 8.27 21.15
CA ALA A 186 -7.62 8.22 19.73
C ALA A 186 -6.63 7.35 18.95
N ILE A 187 -5.32 7.49 19.19
CA ILE A 187 -4.29 6.66 18.56
C ILE A 187 -4.44 5.20 18.99
N GLY A 188 -4.71 4.92 20.25
CA GLY A 188 -4.98 3.57 20.75
C GLY A 188 -6.19 2.93 20.06
N TRP A 189 -7.27 3.67 19.86
CA TRP A 189 -8.45 3.21 19.14
C TRP A 189 -8.16 2.96 17.67
N MET A 190 -7.42 3.86 17.00
CA MET A 190 -7.00 3.65 15.60
C MET A 190 -6.20 2.36 15.44
N ASN A 191 -5.24 2.10 16.34
CA ASN A 191 -4.45 0.87 16.32
C ASN A 191 -5.32 -0.38 16.51
N ARG A 192 -6.28 -0.35 17.42
CA ARG A 192 -7.21 -1.48 17.64
C ARG A 192 -8.09 -1.73 16.43
N ILE A 193 -8.69 -0.69 15.87
CA ILE A 193 -9.54 -0.79 14.67
C ILE A 193 -8.73 -1.32 13.49
N ALA A 194 -7.52 -0.76 13.25
CA ALA A 194 -6.63 -1.24 12.21
C ALA A 194 -6.21 -2.70 12.44
N GLY A 195 -5.87 -3.06 13.69
CA GLY A 195 -5.53 -4.43 14.05
C GLY A 195 -6.67 -5.42 13.82
N LEU A 196 -7.90 -5.06 14.17
CA LEU A 196 -9.10 -5.87 13.91
C LEU A 196 -9.39 -6.00 12.41
N ALA A 197 -9.30 -4.90 11.66
CA ALA A 197 -9.55 -4.91 10.23
C ALA A 197 -8.51 -5.76 9.49
N ILE A 198 -7.22 -5.59 9.81
CA ILE A 198 -6.12 -6.33 9.19
C ILE A 198 -6.18 -7.81 9.59
N GLY A 199 -6.35 -8.11 10.87
CA GLY A 199 -6.45 -9.48 11.38
C GLY A 199 -7.69 -10.19 10.85
N GLY A 200 -8.84 -9.52 10.81
CA GLY A 200 -10.08 -10.04 10.23
C GLY A 200 -9.93 -10.36 8.75
N PHE A 201 -9.35 -9.44 7.97
CA PHE A 201 -9.04 -9.69 6.56
C PHE A 201 -8.05 -10.85 6.40
N GLY A 202 -7.03 -10.94 7.26
CA GLY A 202 -6.08 -12.05 7.28
C GLY A 202 -6.76 -13.41 7.52
N ILE A 203 -7.68 -13.48 8.48
CA ILE A 203 -8.46 -14.70 8.76
C ILE A 203 -9.29 -15.10 7.53
N VAL A 204 -10.01 -14.14 6.94
CA VAL A 204 -10.83 -14.41 5.75
C VAL A 204 -9.96 -14.92 4.60
N THR A 205 -8.83 -14.26 4.32
CA THR A 205 -7.89 -14.67 3.26
C THR A 205 -7.33 -16.07 3.51
N PHE A 206 -6.95 -16.38 4.74
CA PHE A 206 -6.46 -17.70 5.15
C PHE A 206 -7.51 -18.79 4.94
N LEU A 207 -8.75 -18.56 5.40
CA LEU A 207 -9.85 -19.53 5.26
C LEU A 207 -10.21 -19.76 3.79
N ILE A 208 -10.21 -18.71 2.96
CA ILE A 208 -10.42 -18.84 1.51
C ILE A 208 -9.30 -19.68 0.89
N GLY A 209 -8.04 -19.45 1.27
CA GLY A 209 -6.89 -20.24 0.81
C GLY A 209 -7.07 -21.72 1.12
N LEU A 210 -7.45 -22.07 2.34
CA LEU A 210 -7.70 -23.46 2.73
C LEU A 210 -8.86 -24.12 1.97
N LYS A 211 -9.88 -23.35 1.60
CA LYS A 211 -11.04 -23.89 0.86
C LYS A 211 -10.73 -24.18 -0.61
N HIS A 212 -9.84 -23.40 -1.24
CA HIS A 212 -9.47 -23.56 -2.66
C HIS A 212 -8.26 -24.49 -2.86
N GLY A 213 -7.60 -24.92 -1.80
CA GLY A 213 -6.48 -25.88 -1.85
C GLY A 213 -6.90 -27.36 -1.76
N ARG A 214 -8.20 -27.60 -1.84
CA ARG A 214 -8.81 -28.92 -2.03
C ARG A 214 -9.47 -28.98 -3.38
#